data_6c50e592635217befa359ae63b30db40
#
_entry.id   6c50e592635217befa359ae63b30db40
#
_cell.length_a   1.000
_cell.length_b   1.000
_cell.length_c   1.000
_cell.angle_alpha   90.00
_cell.angle_beta   90.00
_cell.angle_gamma   90.00
#
_symmetry.space_group_name_H-M   'P 1'
#
loop_
_entity.id
_entity.type
_entity.pdbx_description
1 polymer ?
#
loop_
_entity_poly.entity_id
_entity_poly.type
_entity_poly.pdbx_seq_one_letter_code
_entity_poly.pdbx_strand_id
1 'polypeptide(L)'
;MMMTHTKQYIKAHQDRFLEELIDFLRIPSVSTSRKYAEDLREAAEFVKQKLLAAGADQAMLIATKGAPLVYGRKIIDESLPTVLVYGHYDVQPADPNELWETPPFEPVVKDEKIYARGASDDKGQVYMHIKALETMLATDQLPCNIKFLIEGEEESDSESITQFIRDQENRTLLQADVVLVSDTTLLSLAQPSLAIGLRGIIYLELEVTGPNRDLHSGVYGGAVGNPINILCQMLASLQDAHNRITIPKFYDKVAVLSAIDKAALDQIPFVLSEYQEALGIASVMGEQGYNTIERTGIRPSLDVNGIWGGYMGEGGKTVLPSKAHAKLSVRLVPHQEVPEITAQFTDYFTAIAPKGVTVEVKTVHAGSNAVVIDTDSVALLAAKKAFEEIWYKSPILTRDGGSIPIIAQFKAILDCDIVMMGFGLDSDAVHAPNEHFGLVRFFKGIDTIIAFYKHLATLHA
;
A
#
# COMPACT_ATOMS: atom_id res chain seq x y z
N MET A 1 -30.57 12.63 20.48
CA MET A 1 -29.23 12.69 21.03
C MET A 1 -28.60 14.01 20.65
N MET A 2 -28.12 14.84 21.57
CA MET A 2 -27.46 16.12 21.24
C MET A 2 -26.17 15.79 20.47
N MET A 3 -25.96 16.46 19.31
CA MET A 3 -24.71 16.33 18.57
C MET A 3 -23.54 16.85 19.42
N THR A 4 -22.40 16.17 19.40
CA THR A 4 -21.17 16.65 20.06
C THR A 4 -20.67 17.93 19.36
N HIS A 5 -19.88 18.74 20.06
CA HIS A 5 -19.30 19.98 19.49
C HIS A 5 -18.49 19.69 18.23
N THR A 6 -17.74 18.58 18.20
CA THR A 6 -16.97 18.15 17.02
C THR A 6 -17.87 17.89 15.81
N LYS A 7 -18.97 17.14 15.98
CA LYS A 7 -19.93 16.88 14.90
C LYS A 7 -20.62 18.14 14.40
N GLN A 8 -20.91 19.07 15.31
CA GLN A 8 -21.48 20.38 14.94
C GLN A 8 -20.49 21.19 14.10
N TYR A 9 -19.21 21.21 14.49
CA TYR A 9 -18.16 21.92 13.76
C TYR A 9 -17.98 21.32 12.36
N ILE A 10 -17.84 19.98 12.24
CA ILE A 10 -17.71 19.30 10.94
C ILE A 10 -18.89 19.65 10.04
N LYS A 11 -20.13 19.54 10.54
CA LYS A 11 -21.33 19.86 9.77
C LYS A 11 -21.37 21.31 9.30
N ALA A 12 -20.93 22.25 10.13
CA ALA A 12 -20.90 23.68 9.78
C ALA A 12 -19.83 24.03 8.73
N HIS A 13 -18.80 23.19 8.58
CA HIS A 13 -17.65 23.44 7.70
C HIS A 13 -17.49 22.38 6.59
N GLN A 14 -18.47 21.49 6.40
CA GLN A 14 -18.32 20.37 5.46
C GLN A 14 -18.08 20.83 4.02
N ASP A 15 -18.73 21.93 3.58
CA ASP A 15 -18.55 22.46 2.23
C ASP A 15 -17.12 22.98 2.04
N ARG A 16 -16.59 23.72 3.02
CA ARG A 16 -15.20 24.17 3.01
C ARG A 16 -14.21 23.01 3.03
N PHE A 17 -14.44 21.97 3.83
CA PHE A 17 -13.60 20.79 3.88
C PHE A 17 -13.54 20.09 2.52
N LEU A 18 -14.69 20.02 1.85
CA LEU A 18 -14.79 19.43 0.53
C LEU A 18 -14.09 20.31 -0.53
N GLU A 19 -14.28 21.61 -0.51
CA GLU A 19 -13.60 22.55 -1.43
C GLU A 19 -12.08 22.45 -1.28
N GLU A 20 -11.57 22.40 -0.07
CA GLU A 20 -10.14 22.26 0.21
C GLU A 20 -9.59 20.91 -0.25
N LEU A 21 -10.35 19.82 -0.14
CA LEU A 21 -9.99 18.53 -0.70
C LEU A 21 -9.97 18.57 -2.24
N ILE A 22 -10.94 19.23 -2.87
CA ILE A 22 -10.98 19.46 -4.31
C ILE A 22 -9.71 20.19 -4.78
N ASP A 23 -9.30 21.24 -4.07
CA ASP A 23 -8.07 21.97 -4.40
C ASP A 23 -6.83 21.08 -4.29
N PHE A 24 -6.77 20.21 -3.28
CA PHE A 24 -5.67 19.25 -3.14
C PHE A 24 -5.63 18.21 -4.28
N LEU A 25 -6.79 17.73 -4.71
CA LEU A 25 -6.91 16.75 -5.78
C LEU A 25 -6.60 17.32 -7.17
N ARG A 26 -6.70 18.64 -7.35
CA ARG A 26 -6.31 19.31 -8.60
C ARG A 26 -4.81 19.26 -8.89
N ILE A 27 -3.98 19.06 -7.88
CA ILE A 27 -2.53 19.03 -8.03
C ILE A 27 -2.11 17.64 -8.55
N PRO A 28 -1.57 17.51 -9.77
CA PRO A 28 -1.22 16.21 -10.36
C PRO A 28 0.13 15.69 -9.85
N SER A 29 0.23 15.38 -8.57
CA SER A 29 1.45 14.98 -7.87
C SER A 29 1.87 13.53 -8.19
N VAL A 30 2.13 13.22 -9.46
CA VAL A 30 2.53 11.89 -9.92
C VAL A 30 4.01 11.66 -9.66
N SER A 31 4.37 10.77 -8.71
CA SER A 31 5.76 10.53 -8.29
C SER A 31 6.59 9.72 -9.29
N THR A 32 5.97 8.86 -10.07
CA THR A 32 6.66 7.98 -11.01
C THR A 32 7.25 8.70 -12.23
N SER A 33 7.01 10.01 -12.40
CA SER A 33 7.47 10.79 -13.55
C SER A 33 8.04 12.14 -13.16
N ARG A 34 9.29 12.39 -13.59
CA ARG A 34 9.98 13.67 -13.36
C ARG A 34 9.25 14.90 -13.93
N LYS A 35 8.33 14.69 -14.85
CA LYS A 35 7.49 15.75 -15.43
C LYS A 35 6.69 16.50 -14.34
N TYR A 36 6.30 15.80 -13.27
CA TYR A 36 5.46 16.32 -12.20
C TYR A 36 6.25 16.76 -10.94
N ALA A 37 7.55 16.99 -11.06
CA ALA A 37 8.40 17.36 -9.92
C ALA A 37 7.96 18.66 -9.22
N GLU A 38 7.46 19.66 -9.98
CA GLU A 38 6.93 20.91 -9.41
C GLU A 38 5.57 20.66 -8.74
N ASP A 39 4.70 19.83 -9.33
CA ASP A 39 3.41 19.47 -8.76
C ASP A 39 3.56 18.70 -7.42
N LEU A 40 4.57 17.85 -7.32
CA LEU A 40 4.92 17.19 -6.05
C LEU A 40 5.31 18.20 -4.96
N ARG A 41 6.08 19.23 -5.32
CA ARG A 41 6.43 20.30 -4.38
C ARG A 41 5.23 21.15 -4.00
N GLU A 42 4.34 21.46 -4.96
CA GLU A 42 3.09 22.16 -4.73
C GLU A 42 2.19 21.38 -3.76
N ALA A 43 2.05 20.07 -3.97
CA ALA A 43 1.28 19.20 -3.08
C ALA A 43 1.86 19.16 -1.66
N ALA A 44 3.18 19.05 -1.52
CA ALA A 44 3.86 19.10 -0.23
C ALA A 44 3.64 20.45 0.49
N GLU A 45 3.77 21.55 -0.24
CA GLU A 45 3.52 22.90 0.31
C GLU A 45 2.05 23.07 0.70
N PHE A 46 1.10 22.55 -0.09
CA PHE A 46 -0.32 22.52 0.23
C PHE A 46 -0.57 21.82 1.57
N VAL A 47 -0.06 20.61 1.74
CA VAL A 47 -0.19 19.84 2.99
C VAL A 47 0.39 20.63 4.17
N LYS A 48 1.60 21.18 4.03
CA LYS A 48 2.25 21.99 5.06
C LYS A 48 1.37 23.19 5.46
N GLN A 49 0.82 23.93 4.49
CA GLN A 49 -0.03 25.09 4.76
C GLN A 49 -1.35 24.68 5.45
N LYS A 50 -1.92 23.55 5.04
CA LYS A 50 -3.17 23.06 5.67
C LYS A 50 -2.94 22.55 7.09
N LEU A 51 -1.78 21.99 7.41
CA LEU A 51 -1.39 21.63 8.79
C LEU A 51 -1.27 22.89 9.67
N LEU A 52 -0.60 23.94 9.18
CA LEU A 52 -0.51 25.23 9.90
C LEU A 52 -1.89 25.88 10.10
N ALA A 53 -2.70 25.89 9.06
CA ALA A 53 -4.08 26.42 9.13
C ALA A 53 -4.96 25.61 10.08
N ALA A 54 -4.75 24.30 10.20
CA ALA A 54 -5.43 23.45 11.18
C ALA A 54 -4.98 23.68 12.63
N GLY A 55 -3.91 24.47 12.86
CA GLY A 55 -3.41 24.83 14.18
C GLY A 55 -2.22 24.01 14.67
N ALA A 56 -1.48 23.34 13.78
CA ALA A 56 -0.19 22.74 14.13
C ALA A 56 0.79 23.80 14.66
N ASP A 57 1.57 23.45 15.69
CA ASP A 57 2.59 24.36 16.24
C ASP A 57 3.74 24.57 15.26
N GLN A 58 3.99 23.57 14.44
CA GLN A 58 5.03 23.59 13.42
C GLN A 58 4.61 22.70 12.25
N ALA A 59 4.85 23.15 11.03
CA ALA A 59 4.87 22.31 9.84
C ALA A 59 6.01 22.78 8.92
N MET A 60 6.78 21.83 8.37
CA MET A 60 7.93 22.11 7.53
C MET A 60 8.08 21.07 6.43
N LEU A 61 8.73 21.49 5.34
CA LEU A 61 9.21 20.59 4.31
C LEU A 61 10.63 20.14 4.67
N ILE A 62 10.86 18.85 4.61
CA ILE A 62 12.17 18.24 4.77
C ILE A 62 12.66 17.91 3.38
N ALA A 63 13.76 18.53 2.97
CA ALA A 63 14.38 18.30 1.68
C ALA A 63 14.97 16.88 1.62
N THR A 64 14.72 16.18 0.54
CA THR A 64 15.22 14.84 0.24
C THR A 64 15.94 14.84 -1.11
N LYS A 65 16.40 13.68 -1.56
CA LYS A 65 16.90 13.51 -2.95
C LYS A 65 15.77 13.44 -3.97
N GLY A 66 14.59 13.03 -3.55
CA GLY A 66 13.37 12.92 -4.35
C GLY A 66 12.33 13.97 -3.95
N ALA A 67 11.10 13.53 -3.73
CA ALA A 67 10.02 14.39 -3.27
C ALA A 67 10.21 14.79 -1.79
N PRO A 68 9.90 16.04 -1.40
CA PRO A 68 10.08 16.48 -0.01
C PRO A 68 9.12 15.75 0.93
N LEU A 69 9.58 15.46 2.16
CA LEU A 69 8.69 15.01 3.22
C LEU A 69 8.03 16.21 3.89
N VAL A 70 6.78 16.06 4.31
CA VAL A 70 6.09 17.04 5.13
C VAL A 70 6.05 16.56 6.56
N TYR A 71 6.70 17.27 7.46
CA TYR A 71 6.62 17.04 8.89
C TYR A 71 5.77 18.12 9.55
N GLY A 72 4.83 17.70 10.40
CA GLY A 72 4.01 18.61 11.22
C GLY A 72 3.89 18.11 12.65
N ARG A 73 3.62 19.02 13.61
CA ARG A 73 3.34 18.61 14.99
C ARG A 73 2.41 19.57 15.70
N LYS A 74 1.61 18.99 16.61
CA LYS A 74 0.86 19.67 17.66
C LYS A 74 1.14 18.95 18.97
N ILE A 75 1.82 19.61 19.89
CA ILE A 75 2.14 19.10 21.22
C ILE A 75 1.31 19.83 22.24
N ILE A 76 0.51 19.10 22.99
CA ILE A 76 -0.35 19.63 24.07
C ILE A 76 0.35 19.54 25.41
N ASP A 77 0.85 18.33 25.74
CA ASP A 77 1.57 18.03 26.96
C ASP A 77 2.44 16.80 26.74
N GLU A 78 3.69 16.82 27.21
CA GLU A 78 4.65 15.72 27.04
C GLU A 78 4.22 14.42 27.77
N SER A 79 3.32 14.51 28.76
CA SER A 79 2.77 13.35 29.46
C SER A 79 1.65 12.63 28.72
N LEU A 80 1.12 13.23 27.67
CA LEU A 80 0.03 12.65 26.87
C LEU A 80 0.59 11.73 25.76
N PRO A 81 -0.18 10.70 25.37
CA PRO A 81 0.21 9.85 24.27
C PRO A 81 0.39 10.64 22.99
N THR A 82 1.39 10.24 22.20
CA THR A 82 1.72 10.86 20.93
C THR A 82 1.36 9.93 19.77
N VAL A 83 0.57 10.43 18.82
CA VAL A 83 0.21 9.73 17.58
C VAL A 83 1.00 10.33 16.44
N LEU A 84 1.73 9.49 15.69
CA LEU A 84 2.35 9.84 14.42
C LEU A 84 1.43 9.42 13.29
N VAL A 85 0.83 10.38 12.60
CA VAL A 85 0.05 10.15 11.39
C VAL A 85 0.98 10.00 10.21
N TYR A 86 0.87 8.89 9.50
CA TYR A 86 1.55 8.66 8.24
C TYR A 86 0.53 8.58 7.09
N GLY A 87 0.93 9.04 5.93
CA GLY A 87 0.25 8.91 4.65
C GLY A 87 1.06 9.56 3.53
N HIS A 88 0.49 9.67 2.33
CA HIS A 88 1.21 10.22 1.19
C HIS A 88 0.39 11.22 0.38
N TYR A 89 1.10 12.12 -0.31
CA TYR A 89 0.48 13.15 -1.15
C TYR A 89 0.72 12.93 -2.65
N ASP A 90 1.56 11.95 -3.00
CA ASP A 90 1.73 11.54 -4.39
C ASP A 90 0.62 10.61 -4.85
N VAL A 91 0.55 10.38 -6.14
CA VAL A 91 -0.48 9.56 -6.77
C VAL A 91 0.08 8.80 -7.97
N GLN A 92 -0.56 7.68 -8.32
CA GLN A 92 -0.27 6.91 -9.54
C GLN A 92 -0.57 7.72 -10.81
N PRO A 93 0.08 7.40 -11.95
CA PRO A 93 -0.33 7.90 -13.25
C PRO A 93 -1.82 7.65 -13.53
N ALA A 94 -2.44 8.56 -14.26
CA ALA A 94 -3.85 8.46 -14.60
C ALA A 94 -4.12 7.63 -15.88
N ASP A 95 -3.05 7.14 -16.54
CA ASP A 95 -3.18 6.36 -17.76
C ASP A 95 -3.95 5.05 -17.57
N PRO A 96 -4.78 4.63 -18.52
CA PRO A 96 -5.07 5.31 -19.80
C PRO A 96 -6.14 6.42 -19.63
N ASN A 97 -5.79 7.65 -19.99
CA ASN A 97 -6.65 8.84 -19.80
C ASN A 97 -7.98 8.78 -20.55
N GLU A 98 -8.03 8.07 -21.67
CA GLU A 98 -9.23 7.90 -22.49
C GLU A 98 -10.34 7.07 -21.85
N LEU A 99 -10.05 6.37 -20.76
CA LEU A 99 -11.04 5.60 -19.99
C LEU A 99 -11.65 6.37 -18.81
N TRP A 100 -11.21 7.60 -18.56
CA TRP A 100 -11.80 8.44 -17.55
C TRP A 100 -13.08 9.12 -18.08
N GLU A 101 -14.17 9.07 -17.32
CA GLU A 101 -15.41 9.81 -17.61
C GLU A 101 -15.25 11.32 -17.39
N THR A 102 -14.39 11.70 -16.44
CA THR A 102 -14.02 13.09 -16.14
C THR A 102 -12.49 13.20 -16.09
N PRO A 103 -11.89 14.36 -16.42
CA PRO A 103 -10.43 14.48 -16.35
C PRO A 103 -9.89 14.15 -14.95
N PRO A 104 -8.83 13.34 -14.83
CA PRO A 104 -8.39 12.77 -13.55
C PRO A 104 -7.95 13.80 -12.49
N PHE A 105 -7.56 14.99 -12.89
CA PHE A 105 -7.15 16.11 -12.02
C PHE A 105 -8.12 17.31 -12.08
N GLU A 106 -9.33 17.09 -12.55
CA GLU A 106 -10.47 18.01 -12.45
C GLU A 106 -11.55 17.36 -11.58
N PRO A 107 -11.44 17.44 -10.24
CA PRO A 107 -12.32 16.70 -9.33
C PRO A 107 -13.80 17.02 -9.55
N VAL A 108 -14.61 15.99 -9.68
CA VAL A 108 -16.06 16.11 -9.86
C VAL A 108 -16.79 15.40 -8.73
N VAL A 109 -17.72 16.11 -8.10
CA VAL A 109 -18.63 15.54 -7.11
C VAL A 109 -19.91 15.09 -7.80
N LYS A 110 -20.20 13.79 -7.75
CA LYS A 110 -21.38 13.17 -8.32
C LYS A 110 -21.79 11.96 -7.48
N ASP A 111 -23.07 11.77 -7.25
CA ASP A 111 -23.64 10.62 -6.54
C ASP A 111 -22.98 10.37 -5.16
N GLU A 112 -22.82 11.44 -4.37
CA GLU A 112 -22.15 11.42 -3.06
C GLU A 112 -20.70 10.90 -3.07
N LYS A 113 -20.03 10.98 -4.21
CA LYS A 113 -18.62 10.61 -4.41
C LYS A 113 -17.85 11.75 -5.05
N ILE A 114 -16.57 11.83 -4.75
CA ILE A 114 -15.63 12.71 -5.45
C ILE A 114 -14.77 11.84 -6.36
N TYR A 115 -14.77 12.17 -7.66
CA TYR A 115 -14.03 11.47 -8.71
C TYR A 115 -12.78 12.25 -9.05
N ALA A 116 -11.63 11.70 -8.78
CA ALA A 116 -10.30 12.20 -9.19
C ALA A 116 -9.22 11.15 -8.88
N ARG A 117 -8.08 11.22 -9.55
CA ARG A 117 -6.89 10.47 -9.15
C ARG A 117 -6.39 10.96 -7.79
N GLY A 118 -6.13 10.03 -6.85
CA GLY A 118 -5.74 10.34 -5.46
C GLY A 118 -6.93 10.57 -4.52
N ALA A 119 -8.17 10.43 -5.01
CA ALA A 119 -9.34 10.67 -4.17
C ALA A 119 -9.47 9.67 -3.03
N SER A 120 -9.16 8.41 -3.24
CA SER A 120 -9.15 7.33 -2.24
C SER A 120 -7.73 6.98 -1.79
N ASP A 121 -6.75 7.11 -2.66
CA ASP A 121 -5.37 6.71 -2.48
C ASP A 121 -4.40 7.87 -2.79
N ASP A 122 -3.91 8.61 -1.80
CA ASP A 122 -4.24 8.63 -0.37
C ASP A 122 -4.69 10.04 0.07
N LYS A 123 -4.73 11.02 -0.88
CA LYS A 123 -5.03 12.43 -0.56
C LYS A 123 -6.33 12.60 0.22
N GLY A 124 -7.39 11.86 -0.16
CA GLY A 124 -8.66 11.92 0.55
C GLY A 124 -8.54 11.42 1.99
N GLN A 125 -7.82 10.33 2.20
CA GLN A 125 -7.66 9.74 3.53
C GLN A 125 -6.69 10.57 4.40
N VAL A 126 -5.56 11.02 3.86
CA VAL A 126 -4.65 11.96 4.56
C VAL A 126 -5.38 13.23 4.98
N TYR A 127 -6.23 13.75 4.11
CA TYR A 127 -6.92 15.02 4.40
C TYR A 127 -7.90 14.92 5.57
N MET A 128 -8.47 13.73 5.82
CA MET A 128 -9.30 13.48 7.00
C MET A 128 -8.54 13.72 8.32
N HIS A 129 -7.27 13.34 8.40
CA HIS A 129 -6.44 13.55 9.59
C HIS A 129 -6.19 15.03 9.85
N ILE A 130 -5.94 15.81 8.80
CA ILE A 130 -5.79 17.28 8.91
C ILE A 130 -7.09 17.92 9.43
N LYS A 131 -8.24 17.46 8.92
CA LYS A 131 -9.55 17.98 9.36
C LYS A 131 -9.95 17.49 10.76
N ALA A 132 -9.51 16.32 11.16
CA ALA A 132 -9.67 15.85 12.54
C ALA A 132 -8.88 16.73 13.52
N LEU A 133 -7.60 17.04 13.22
CA LEU A 133 -6.79 17.98 14.01
C LEU A 133 -7.46 19.35 14.11
N GLU A 134 -7.85 19.94 12.98
CA GLU A 134 -8.54 21.25 12.94
C GLU A 134 -9.80 21.25 13.80
N THR A 135 -10.64 20.23 13.64
CA THR A 135 -11.91 20.10 14.37
C THR A 135 -11.69 20.02 15.88
N MET A 136 -10.72 19.23 16.32
CA MET A 136 -10.44 19.04 17.74
C MET A 136 -9.85 20.28 18.38
N LEU A 137 -8.98 21.01 17.69
CA LEU A 137 -8.45 22.27 18.18
C LEU A 137 -9.50 23.36 18.22
N ALA A 138 -10.31 23.49 17.17
CA ALA A 138 -11.39 24.48 17.12
C ALA A 138 -12.48 24.25 18.19
N THR A 139 -12.59 23.03 18.72
CA THR A 139 -13.55 22.66 19.76
C THR A 139 -12.92 22.45 21.14
N ASP A 140 -11.62 22.73 21.29
CA ASP A 140 -10.82 22.55 22.51
C ASP A 140 -10.94 21.11 23.10
N GLN A 141 -10.81 20.11 22.25
CA GLN A 141 -11.01 18.69 22.62
C GLN A 141 -9.84 17.75 22.25
N LEU A 142 -8.66 18.29 21.88
CA LEU A 142 -7.53 17.45 21.53
C LEU A 142 -6.91 16.81 22.78
N PRO A 143 -6.97 15.44 22.94
CA PRO A 143 -6.58 14.78 24.18
C PRO A 143 -5.18 14.12 24.09
N CYS A 144 -4.45 14.30 23.00
CA CYS A 144 -3.16 13.66 22.74
C CYS A 144 -2.27 14.58 21.88
N ASN A 145 -0.99 14.28 21.84
CA ASN A 145 -0.07 14.92 20.90
C ASN A 145 -0.19 14.29 19.52
N ILE A 146 -0.09 15.10 18.48
CA ILE A 146 -0.14 14.60 17.09
C ILE A 146 1.09 15.09 16.33
N LYS A 147 1.71 14.15 15.65
CA LYS A 147 2.76 14.38 14.66
C LYS A 147 2.28 13.89 13.29
N PHE A 148 2.78 14.50 12.24
CA PHE A 148 2.53 14.10 10.85
C PHE A 148 3.86 13.85 10.15
N LEU A 149 3.94 12.78 9.40
CA LEU A 149 4.99 12.52 8.44
C LEU A 149 4.35 12.05 7.16
N ILE A 150 4.25 12.96 6.19
CA ILE A 150 3.57 12.70 4.91
C ILE A 150 4.60 12.73 3.80
N GLU A 151 4.66 11.66 3.01
CA GLU A 151 5.61 11.50 1.92
C GLU A 151 5.02 11.79 0.54
N GLY A 152 5.89 11.82 -0.47
CA GLY A 152 5.52 12.04 -1.87
C GLY A 152 6.16 11.05 -2.83
N GLU A 153 6.49 9.85 -2.35
CA GLU A 153 7.13 8.78 -3.13
C GLU A 153 6.57 7.39 -2.79
N GLU A 154 5.41 7.30 -2.10
CA GLU A 154 4.81 6.00 -1.74
C GLU A 154 4.58 5.17 -3.00
N GLU A 155 4.05 5.77 -4.03
CA GLU A 155 3.69 5.18 -5.32
C GLU A 155 4.90 4.90 -6.24
N SER A 156 6.12 5.19 -5.76
CA SER A 156 7.34 5.01 -6.54
C SER A 156 8.50 4.32 -5.82
N ASP A 157 8.48 4.03 -4.56
CA ASP A 157 9.45 3.21 -3.80
C ASP A 157 9.74 3.69 -2.37
N SER A 158 9.22 4.84 -1.92
CA SER A 158 9.45 5.41 -0.57
C SER A 158 10.94 5.50 -0.17
N GLU A 159 11.84 5.75 -1.14
CA GLU A 159 13.29 5.76 -0.85
C GLU A 159 13.67 6.90 0.09
N SER A 160 13.11 8.07 -0.12
CA SER A 160 13.42 9.26 0.66
C SER A 160 13.02 9.12 2.12
N ILE A 161 11.81 8.66 2.41
CA ILE A 161 11.35 8.44 3.79
C ILE A 161 12.11 7.28 4.43
N THR A 162 12.43 6.23 3.67
CA THR A 162 13.24 5.10 4.11
C THR A 162 14.63 5.55 4.58
N GLN A 163 15.28 6.46 3.84
CA GLN A 163 16.56 7.05 4.25
C GLN A 163 16.38 7.93 5.48
N PHE A 164 15.34 8.75 5.52
CA PHE A 164 15.05 9.68 6.60
C PHE A 164 14.87 8.99 7.95
N ILE A 165 14.07 7.92 8.02
CA ILE A 165 13.81 7.22 9.29
C ILE A 165 14.99 6.39 9.79
N ARG A 166 15.99 6.10 8.95
CA ARG A 166 17.22 5.39 9.37
C ARG A 166 18.17 6.26 10.16
N ASP A 167 18.09 7.56 10.00
CA ASP A 167 18.90 8.51 10.73
C ASP A 167 18.41 8.62 12.18
N GLN A 168 19.35 8.57 13.15
CA GLN A 168 19.03 8.55 14.56
C GLN A 168 18.43 9.88 15.06
N GLU A 169 18.86 11.02 14.51
CA GLU A 169 18.32 12.34 14.89
C GLU A 169 16.84 12.43 14.45
N ASN A 170 16.53 11.95 13.25
CA ASN A 170 15.19 11.93 12.72
C ASN A 170 14.27 10.98 13.50
N ARG A 171 14.79 9.85 14.00
CA ARG A 171 13.99 8.96 14.87
C ARG A 171 13.52 9.67 16.13
N THR A 172 14.36 10.50 16.73
CA THR A 172 13.98 11.29 17.90
C THR A 172 12.84 12.27 17.55
N LEU A 173 12.88 12.87 16.37
CA LEU A 173 11.80 13.73 15.87
C LEU A 173 10.48 12.96 15.74
N LEU A 174 10.53 11.69 15.30
CA LEU A 174 9.39 10.84 15.03
C LEU A 174 8.90 10.03 16.23
N GLN A 175 9.55 10.09 17.39
CA GLN A 175 9.11 9.35 18.58
C GLN A 175 7.61 9.53 18.80
N ALA A 176 6.90 8.41 18.91
CA ALA A 176 5.45 8.34 19.11
C ALA A 176 5.10 7.03 19.79
N ASP A 177 3.93 6.97 20.42
CA ASP A 177 3.39 5.74 21.02
C ASP A 177 2.68 4.89 19.96
N VAL A 178 2.12 5.57 18.93
CA VAL A 178 1.34 4.93 17.87
C VAL A 178 1.63 5.58 16.52
N VAL A 179 1.85 4.76 15.48
CA VAL A 179 1.75 5.20 14.08
C VAL A 179 0.34 4.91 13.59
N LEU A 180 -0.36 5.93 13.13
CA LEU A 180 -1.71 5.83 12.57
C LEU A 180 -1.68 6.04 11.06
N VAL A 181 -2.22 5.07 10.31
CA VAL A 181 -2.22 5.03 8.85
C VAL A 181 -3.65 4.86 8.36
N SER A 182 -4.05 5.62 7.35
CA SER A 182 -5.37 5.48 6.71
C SER A 182 -5.26 5.18 5.21
N ASP A 183 -4.33 4.33 4.83
CA ASP A 183 -4.04 3.93 3.46
C ASP A 183 -4.43 2.45 3.23
N THR A 184 -5.64 2.10 3.63
CA THR A 184 -6.23 0.75 3.45
C THR A 184 -7.73 0.84 3.20
N THR A 185 -8.41 -0.31 3.04
CA THR A 185 -9.83 -0.37 2.70
C THR A 185 -10.70 -0.90 3.86
N LEU A 186 -11.98 -0.52 3.83
CA LEU A 186 -13.05 -1.16 4.59
C LEU A 186 -13.61 -2.35 3.78
N LEU A 187 -14.14 -3.36 4.45
CA LEU A 187 -14.90 -4.41 3.77
C LEU A 187 -16.14 -3.87 3.08
N SER A 188 -16.89 -2.99 3.73
CA SER A 188 -18.02 -2.29 3.14
C SER A 188 -18.51 -1.16 4.03
N LEU A 189 -19.43 -0.33 3.53
CA LEU A 189 -20.13 0.68 4.35
C LEU A 189 -20.95 0.07 5.50
N ALA A 190 -21.41 -1.17 5.34
CA ALA A 190 -22.21 -1.88 6.33
C ALA A 190 -21.37 -2.66 7.34
N GLN A 191 -20.13 -2.99 7.00
CA GLN A 191 -19.20 -3.74 7.83
C GLN A 191 -17.80 -3.13 7.77
N PRO A 192 -17.41 -2.32 8.79
CA PRO A 192 -16.06 -1.79 8.87
C PRO A 192 -15.03 -2.91 9.14
N SER A 193 -13.79 -2.64 8.78
CA SER A 193 -12.66 -3.52 9.07
C SER A 193 -11.45 -2.72 9.56
N LEU A 194 -10.51 -3.44 10.20
CA LEU A 194 -9.20 -2.95 10.55
C LEU A 194 -8.16 -3.93 10.00
N ALA A 195 -7.25 -3.45 9.19
CA ALA A 195 -6.16 -4.24 8.68
C ALA A 195 -5.14 -4.49 9.81
N ILE A 196 -4.90 -5.76 10.14
CA ILE A 196 -3.94 -6.18 11.18
C ILE A 196 -2.70 -6.87 10.59
N GLY A 197 -2.53 -6.83 9.29
CA GLY A 197 -1.34 -7.35 8.65
C GLY A 197 -1.32 -7.03 7.17
N LEU A 198 -0.10 -6.85 6.67
CA LEU A 198 0.23 -6.63 5.26
C LEU A 198 1.20 -7.72 4.81
N ARG A 199 1.07 -8.16 3.57
CA ARG A 199 2.10 -9.01 2.98
C ARG A 199 3.36 -8.20 2.68
N GLY A 200 4.52 -8.85 2.78
CA GLY A 200 5.77 -8.33 2.26
C GLY A 200 5.85 -8.46 0.74
N ILE A 201 6.87 -7.87 0.14
CA ILE A 201 7.07 -7.93 -1.31
C ILE A 201 8.55 -7.98 -1.67
N ILE A 202 8.86 -8.74 -2.71
CA ILE A 202 10.16 -8.74 -3.41
C ILE A 202 9.89 -8.55 -4.90
N TYR A 203 10.69 -7.69 -5.53
CA TYR A 203 10.74 -7.57 -6.99
C TYR A 203 12.06 -8.09 -7.53
N LEU A 204 12.00 -9.03 -8.45
CA LEU A 204 13.16 -9.64 -9.08
C LEU A 204 13.12 -9.43 -10.59
N GLU A 205 14.28 -9.19 -11.19
CA GLU A 205 14.49 -9.28 -12.62
C GLU A 205 15.41 -10.45 -12.92
N LEU A 206 14.98 -11.32 -13.82
CA LEU A 206 15.70 -12.49 -14.26
C LEU A 206 16.20 -12.26 -15.70
N GLU A 207 17.51 -12.35 -15.90
CA GLU A 207 18.13 -12.32 -17.23
C GLU A 207 18.74 -13.69 -17.55
N VAL A 208 18.36 -14.28 -18.66
CA VAL A 208 18.98 -15.48 -19.24
C VAL A 208 19.79 -15.06 -20.45
N THR A 209 21.10 -15.23 -20.39
CA THR A 209 22.04 -14.92 -21.49
C THR A 209 22.56 -16.21 -22.11
N GLY A 210 22.39 -16.37 -23.41
CA GLY A 210 22.86 -17.50 -24.23
C GLY A 210 24.05 -17.11 -25.11
N PRO A 211 23.90 -17.14 -26.44
CA PRO A 211 25.02 -16.85 -27.34
C PRO A 211 25.43 -15.38 -27.26
N ASN A 212 26.65 -15.06 -27.73
CA ASN A 212 27.21 -13.70 -27.68
C ASN A 212 26.53 -12.67 -28.62
N ARG A 213 25.57 -13.11 -29.43
CA ARG A 213 24.76 -12.30 -30.35
C ARG A 213 23.53 -13.07 -30.77
N ASP A 214 22.59 -12.39 -31.37
CA ASP A 214 21.45 -13.03 -32.03
C ASP A 214 21.90 -13.89 -33.21
N LEU A 215 21.32 -15.08 -33.34
CA LEU A 215 21.70 -16.08 -34.32
C LEU A 215 20.52 -16.38 -35.27
N HIS A 216 20.84 -16.82 -36.48
CA HIS A 216 19.83 -17.33 -37.43
C HIS A 216 19.28 -18.68 -36.92
N SER A 217 18.00 -18.76 -36.61
CA SER A 217 17.38 -19.95 -36.02
C SER A 217 17.41 -21.16 -36.93
N GLY A 218 17.39 -21.00 -38.26
CA GLY A 218 17.52 -22.10 -39.23
C GLY A 218 18.92 -22.70 -39.30
N VAL A 219 19.95 -21.98 -38.86
CA VAL A 219 21.35 -22.46 -38.86
C VAL A 219 21.75 -23.03 -37.52
N TYR A 220 21.30 -22.41 -36.42
CA TYR A 220 21.75 -22.74 -35.05
C TYR A 220 20.68 -23.38 -34.18
N GLY A 221 19.39 -23.33 -34.60
CA GLY A 221 18.30 -23.96 -33.89
C GLY A 221 18.47 -25.46 -33.76
N GLY A 222 18.20 -25.98 -32.54
CA GLY A 222 18.45 -27.37 -32.20
C GLY A 222 19.89 -27.70 -31.76
N ALA A 223 20.85 -26.77 -32.00
CA ALA A 223 22.25 -26.94 -31.57
C ALA A 223 22.64 -25.97 -30.44
N VAL A 224 22.04 -24.76 -30.42
CA VAL A 224 22.28 -23.73 -29.41
C VAL A 224 21.01 -23.50 -28.61
N GLY A 225 21.15 -23.39 -27.29
CA GLY A 225 20.03 -23.12 -26.40
C GLY A 225 19.39 -21.75 -26.71
N ASN A 226 18.06 -21.71 -26.81
CA ASN A 226 17.31 -20.47 -26.98
C ASN A 226 16.97 -19.89 -25.61
N PRO A 227 17.47 -18.69 -25.24
CA PRO A 227 17.20 -18.08 -23.94
C PRO A 227 15.72 -17.91 -23.62
N ILE A 228 14.85 -17.61 -24.60
CA ILE A 228 13.39 -17.51 -24.36
C ILE A 228 12.83 -18.88 -23.97
N ASN A 229 13.15 -19.94 -24.69
CA ASN A 229 12.65 -21.28 -24.38
C ASN A 229 13.10 -21.74 -22.99
N ILE A 230 14.38 -21.47 -22.65
CA ILE A 230 14.95 -21.78 -21.35
C ILE A 230 14.25 -20.96 -20.25
N LEU A 231 14.11 -19.66 -20.44
CA LEU A 231 13.40 -18.79 -19.49
C LEU A 231 11.97 -19.28 -19.24
N CYS A 232 11.21 -19.61 -20.30
CA CYS A 232 9.85 -20.15 -20.16
C CYS A 232 9.82 -21.45 -19.35
N GLN A 233 10.78 -22.36 -19.56
CA GLN A 233 10.90 -23.58 -18.78
C GLN A 233 11.23 -23.30 -17.30
N MET A 234 12.13 -22.37 -17.05
CA MET A 234 12.51 -21.95 -15.69
C MET A 234 11.32 -21.32 -14.97
N LEU A 235 10.57 -20.42 -15.61
CA LEU A 235 9.37 -19.82 -15.04
C LEU A 235 8.28 -20.85 -14.78
N ALA A 236 8.03 -21.77 -15.71
CA ALA A 236 7.05 -22.84 -15.54
C ALA A 236 7.40 -23.80 -14.39
N SER A 237 8.68 -23.90 -14.01
CA SER A 237 9.13 -24.76 -12.90
C SER A 237 8.89 -24.13 -11.52
N LEU A 238 8.50 -22.83 -11.44
CA LEU A 238 8.31 -22.13 -10.17
C LEU A 238 7.05 -22.55 -9.40
N GLN A 239 6.11 -23.19 -10.08
CA GLN A 239 4.88 -23.68 -9.46
C GLN A 239 4.59 -25.12 -9.89
N ASP A 240 4.07 -25.92 -8.98
CA ASP A 240 3.61 -27.27 -9.26
C ASP A 240 2.14 -27.30 -9.76
N ALA A 241 1.63 -28.52 -10.00
CA ALA A 241 0.24 -28.73 -10.44
C ALA A 241 -0.83 -28.29 -9.42
N HIS A 242 -0.43 -27.98 -8.18
CA HIS A 242 -1.27 -27.47 -7.11
C HIS A 242 -1.09 -25.97 -6.87
N ASN A 243 -0.42 -25.26 -7.79
CA ASN A 243 -0.03 -23.86 -7.69
C ASN A 243 0.81 -23.53 -6.44
N ARG A 244 1.57 -24.52 -5.96
CA ARG A 244 2.50 -24.33 -4.84
C ARG A 244 3.87 -23.94 -5.39
N ILE A 245 4.50 -22.95 -4.79
CA ILE A 245 5.85 -22.50 -5.16
C ILE A 245 6.85 -23.62 -4.87
N THR A 246 7.67 -23.97 -5.86
CA THR A 246 8.55 -25.16 -5.82
C THR A 246 9.96 -24.88 -5.32
N ILE A 247 10.29 -23.62 -5.05
CA ILE A 247 11.61 -23.22 -4.58
C ILE A 247 11.91 -23.90 -3.23
N PRO A 248 13.04 -24.59 -3.11
CA PRO A 248 13.41 -25.30 -1.89
C PRO A 248 13.41 -24.39 -0.67
N LYS A 249 12.85 -24.87 0.45
CA LYS A 249 12.75 -24.15 1.74
C LYS A 249 11.84 -22.93 1.74
N PHE A 250 11.21 -22.56 0.63
CA PHE A 250 10.36 -21.37 0.54
C PHE A 250 9.25 -21.35 1.61
N TYR A 251 8.68 -22.50 1.95
CA TYR A 251 7.61 -22.63 2.93
C TYR A 251 8.06 -22.96 4.36
N ASP A 252 9.36 -23.15 4.62
CA ASP A 252 9.85 -23.64 5.92
C ASP A 252 9.42 -22.76 7.11
N LYS A 253 9.31 -21.46 6.87
CA LYS A 253 8.92 -20.47 7.89
C LYS A 253 7.48 -19.97 7.74
N VAL A 254 6.74 -20.44 6.75
CA VAL A 254 5.36 -20.04 6.54
C VAL A 254 4.49 -20.65 7.64
N ALA A 255 3.88 -19.79 8.45
CA ALA A 255 3.04 -20.22 9.58
C ALA A 255 1.84 -21.06 9.09
N VAL A 256 1.56 -22.12 9.84
CA VAL A 256 0.30 -22.85 9.70
C VAL A 256 -0.75 -22.10 10.52
N LEU A 257 -1.88 -21.77 9.90
CA LEU A 257 -2.98 -21.11 10.59
C LEU A 257 -3.50 -21.97 11.74
N SER A 258 -3.66 -21.35 12.89
CA SER A 258 -4.42 -21.96 13.99
C SER A 258 -5.91 -22.05 13.62
N ALA A 259 -6.64 -22.93 14.29
CA ALA A 259 -8.09 -23.01 14.13
C ALA A 259 -8.80 -21.69 14.51
N ILE A 260 -8.22 -20.94 15.44
CA ILE A 260 -8.74 -19.62 15.88
C ILE A 260 -8.55 -18.60 14.76
N ASP A 261 -7.34 -18.50 14.17
CA ASP A 261 -7.07 -17.58 13.08
C ASP A 261 -7.94 -17.89 11.86
N LYS A 262 -8.13 -19.18 11.56
CA LYS A 262 -9.02 -19.60 10.47
C LYS A 262 -10.45 -19.19 10.72
N ALA A 263 -10.97 -19.40 11.92
CA ALA A 263 -12.32 -18.98 12.31
C ALA A 263 -12.52 -17.46 12.24
N ALA A 264 -11.45 -16.69 12.49
CA ALA A 264 -11.48 -15.22 12.35
C ALA A 264 -11.55 -14.81 10.86
N LEU A 265 -10.79 -15.46 9.98
CA LEU A 265 -10.84 -15.21 8.54
C LEU A 265 -12.18 -15.64 7.93
N ASP A 266 -12.79 -16.72 8.42
CA ASP A 266 -14.12 -17.20 7.98
C ASP A 266 -15.25 -16.20 8.33
N GLN A 267 -15.00 -15.21 9.19
CA GLN A 267 -15.95 -14.12 9.46
C GLN A 267 -15.95 -13.04 8.38
N ILE A 268 -14.94 -13.00 7.51
CA ILE A 268 -14.86 -12.02 6.43
C ILE A 268 -15.94 -12.35 5.39
N PRO A 269 -16.90 -11.44 5.14
CA PRO A 269 -17.93 -11.67 4.14
C PRO A 269 -17.29 -11.81 2.75
N PHE A 270 -17.46 -12.95 2.11
CA PHE A 270 -16.94 -13.20 0.77
C PHE A 270 -17.89 -14.09 -0.02
N VAL A 271 -18.33 -13.59 -1.17
CA VAL A 271 -19.19 -14.32 -2.09
C VAL A 271 -18.42 -14.57 -3.39
N LEU A 272 -18.01 -15.82 -3.62
CA LEU A 272 -17.16 -16.18 -4.75
C LEU A 272 -17.79 -15.82 -6.11
N SER A 273 -19.09 -15.98 -6.27
CA SER A 273 -19.76 -15.64 -7.53
C SER A 273 -19.74 -14.13 -7.83
N GLU A 274 -19.92 -13.30 -6.82
CA GLU A 274 -19.84 -11.83 -6.97
C GLU A 274 -18.40 -11.38 -7.30
N TYR A 275 -17.41 -11.99 -6.65
CA TYR A 275 -16.00 -11.77 -6.94
C TYR A 275 -15.64 -12.16 -8.39
N GLN A 276 -16.13 -13.31 -8.85
CA GLN A 276 -15.90 -13.77 -10.22
C GLN A 276 -16.59 -12.86 -11.25
N GLU A 277 -17.82 -12.44 -10.98
CA GLU A 277 -18.58 -11.53 -11.84
C GLU A 277 -17.90 -10.16 -11.94
N ALA A 278 -17.47 -9.59 -10.82
CA ALA A 278 -16.78 -8.30 -10.77
C ALA A 278 -15.46 -8.29 -11.57
N LEU A 279 -14.75 -9.42 -11.59
CA LEU A 279 -13.49 -9.57 -12.32
C LEU A 279 -13.67 -10.13 -13.75
N GLY A 280 -14.86 -10.55 -14.15
CA GLY A 280 -15.11 -11.17 -15.44
C GLY A 280 -14.41 -12.54 -15.63
N ILE A 281 -14.21 -13.32 -14.56
CA ILE A 281 -13.48 -14.59 -14.59
C ILE A 281 -14.40 -15.78 -14.32
N ALA A 282 -14.16 -16.89 -15.01
CA ALA A 282 -14.95 -18.11 -14.83
C ALA A 282 -14.55 -18.94 -13.59
N SER A 283 -13.31 -18.80 -13.11
CA SER A 283 -12.79 -19.51 -11.94
C SER A 283 -11.64 -18.75 -11.29
N VAL A 284 -11.44 -19.00 -9.99
CA VAL A 284 -10.26 -18.52 -9.26
C VAL A 284 -9.13 -19.55 -9.34
N MET A 285 -7.88 -19.08 -9.33
CA MET A 285 -6.67 -19.91 -9.28
C MET A 285 -5.82 -19.54 -8.07
N GLY A 286 -4.96 -20.44 -7.64
CA GLY A 286 -4.00 -20.22 -6.55
C GLY A 286 -3.69 -21.50 -5.80
N GLU A 287 -2.91 -21.40 -4.72
CA GLU A 287 -2.44 -22.55 -3.94
C GLU A 287 -3.62 -23.43 -3.50
N GLN A 288 -3.55 -24.72 -3.83
CA GLN A 288 -4.62 -25.68 -3.52
C GLN A 288 -4.74 -25.89 -2.00
N GLY A 289 -5.99 -26.04 -1.53
CA GLY A 289 -6.27 -26.24 -0.10
C GLY A 289 -6.56 -24.95 0.67
N TYR A 290 -6.48 -23.79 0.02
CA TYR A 290 -6.78 -22.48 0.60
C TYR A 290 -7.90 -21.79 -0.19
N ASN A 291 -8.77 -21.06 0.51
CA ASN A 291 -9.79 -20.21 -0.12
C ASN A 291 -9.19 -18.88 -0.63
N THR A 292 -9.99 -18.04 -1.29
CA THR A 292 -9.52 -16.78 -1.87
C THR A 292 -9.01 -15.81 -0.82
N ILE A 293 -9.70 -15.64 0.30
CA ILE A 293 -9.27 -14.76 1.40
C ILE A 293 -7.93 -15.20 2.00
N GLU A 294 -7.77 -16.52 2.20
CA GLU A 294 -6.50 -17.07 2.69
C GLU A 294 -5.35 -16.85 1.69
N ARG A 295 -5.60 -17.07 0.39
CA ARG A 295 -4.60 -16.87 -0.67
C ARG A 295 -4.13 -15.43 -0.79
N THR A 296 -5.04 -14.47 -0.66
CA THR A 296 -4.72 -13.05 -0.83
C THR A 296 -4.16 -12.40 0.44
N GLY A 297 -4.55 -12.86 1.64
CA GLY A 297 -4.16 -12.21 2.89
C GLY A 297 -3.01 -12.89 3.65
N ILE A 298 -2.93 -14.24 3.61
CA ILE A 298 -2.04 -14.99 4.53
C ILE A 298 -1.16 -16.03 3.84
N ARG A 299 -1.34 -16.26 2.54
CA ARG A 299 -0.47 -17.14 1.77
C ARG A 299 0.49 -16.32 0.90
N PRO A 300 1.73 -16.81 0.72
CA PRO A 300 2.64 -16.18 -0.22
C PRO A 300 2.16 -16.41 -1.65
N SER A 301 2.46 -15.49 -2.55
CA SER A 301 2.19 -15.64 -3.97
C SER A 301 3.39 -15.25 -4.81
N LEU A 302 3.43 -15.75 -6.03
CA LEU A 302 4.44 -15.45 -7.02
C LEU A 302 3.77 -15.17 -8.35
N ASP A 303 4.10 -14.03 -8.93
CA ASP A 303 3.54 -13.57 -10.19
C ASP A 303 4.65 -13.17 -11.17
N VAL A 304 4.49 -13.54 -12.43
CA VAL A 304 5.32 -13.07 -13.54
C VAL A 304 4.68 -11.78 -14.09
N ASN A 305 5.29 -10.64 -13.80
CA ASN A 305 4.76 -9.32 -14.15
C ASN A 305 5.13 -8.89 -15.58
N GLY A 306 6.19 -9.48 -16.14
CA GLY A 306 6.62 -9.20 -17.51
C GLY A 306 7.59 -10.22 -18.00
N ILE A 307 7.57 -10.47 -19.31
CA ILE A 307 8.53 -11.32 -20.01
C ILE A 307 8.84 -10.70 -21.36
N TRP A 308 10.12 -10.60 -21.73
CA TRP A 308 10.51 -10.07 -23.02
C TRP A 308 11.82 -10.66 -23.52
N GLY A 309 12.04 -10.54 -24.83
CA GLY A 309 13.23 -10.99 -25.54
C GLY A 309 12.90 -11.31 -26.99
N GLY A 310 13.92 -11.48 -27.79
CA GLY A 310 13.78 -11.78 -29.22
C GLY A 310 13.20 -10.62 -30.05
N TYR A 311 12.53 -10.96 -31.13
CA TYR A 311 11.98 -9.99 -32.05
C TYR A 311 10.51 -9.69 -31.73
N MET A 312 10.21 -8.44 -31.47
CA MET A 312 8.86 -7.93 -31.14
C MET A 312 8.31 -6.96 -32.19
N GLY A 313 9.02 -6.76 -33.33
CA GLY A 313 8.57 -5.90 -34.41
C GLY A 313 7.55 -6.58 -35.31
N GLU A 314 7.02 -5.82 -36.28
CA GLU A 314 6.08 -6.34 -37.26
C GLU A 314 6.73 -7.38 -38.18
N GLY A 315 5.97 -8.43 -38.52
CA GLY A 315 6.41 -9.54 -39.36
C GLY A 315 7.21 -10.61 -38.60
N GLY A 316 7.71 -11.59 -39.35
CA GLY A 316 8.49 -12.71 -38.80
C GLY A 316 10.00 -12.49 -38.92
N LYS A 317 10.78 -12.77 -37.87
CA LYS A 317 12.23 -12.82 -37.91
C LYS A 317 12.69 -14.17 -37.35
N THR A 318 13.39 -14.96 -38.18
CA THR A 318 13.89 -16.30 -37.77
C THR A 318 15.17 -16.15 -36.93
N VAL A 319 15.01 -15.70 -35.69
CA VAL A 319 16.09 -15.37 -34.77
C VAL A 319 16.10 -16.32 -33.55
N LEU A 320 17.27 -16.65 -33.09
CA LEU A 320 17.55 -17.19 -31.77
C LEU A 320 18.21 -16.06 -30.99
N PRO A 321 17.51 -15.43 -30.02
CA PRO A 321 18.04 -14.27 -29.35
C PRO A 321 19.22 -14.57 -28.45
N SER A 322 20.03 -13.58 -28.18
CA SER A 322 21.16 -13.69 -27.24
C SER A 322 20.71 -13.61 -25.78
N LYS A 323 19.58 -12.95 -25.51
CA LYS A 323 19.05 -12.74 -24.13
C LYS A 323 17.55 -12.88 -24.08
N ALA A 324 17.05 -13.22 -22.88
CA ALA A 324 15.65 -13.15 -22.49
C ALA A 324 15.52 -12.69 -21.05
N HIS A 325 14.42 -12.01 -20.72
CA HIS A 325 14.22 -11.38 -19.43
C HIS A 325 12.81 -11.64 -18.88
N ALA A 326 12.70 -11.65 -17.55
CA ALA A 326 11.41 -11.64 -16.86
C ALA A 326 11.46 -10.75 -15.63
N LYS A 327 10.31 -10.16 -15.28
CA LYS A 327 10.07 -9.49 -14.00
C LYS A 327 9.14 -10.34 -13.17
N LEU A 328 9.48 -10.49 -11.91
CA LEU A 328 8.75 -11.31 -10.95
C LEU A 328 8.44 -10.46 -9.72
N SER A 329 7.24 -10.63 -9.17
CA SER A 329 6.92 -10.19 -7.82
C SER A 329 6.57 -11.39 -6.95
N VAL A 330 7.05 -11.37 -5.72
CA VAL A 330 6.76 -12.39 -4.71
C VAL A 330 6.17 -11.71 -3.50
N ARG A 331 4.93 -12.06 -3.15
CA ARG A 331 4.35 -11.61 -1.90
C ARG A 331 4.77 -12.54 -0.77
N LEU A 332 5.31 -11.93 0.29
CA LEU A 332 5.81 -12.63 1.47
C LEU A 332 4.78 -12.62 2.60
N VAL A 333 4.84 -13.63 3.44
CA VAL A 333 4.02 -13.72 4.66
C VAL A 333 4.91 -13.68 5.90
N PRO A 334 4.34 -13.52 7.11
CA PRO A 334 5.13 -13.43 8.35
C PRO A 334 6.18 -14.52 8.46
N HIS A 335 7.36 -14.15 8.98
CA HIS A 335 8.56 -14.97 9.16
C HIS A 335 9.36 -15.26 7.87
N GLN A 336 8.89 -14.84 6.71
CA GLN A 336 9.70 -14.82 5.50
C GLN A 336 10.46 -13.50 5.43
N GLU A 337 11.79 -13.58 5.32
CA GLU A 337 12.67 -12.42 5.28
C GLU A 337 13.14 -12.15 3.83
N VAL A 338 13.08 -10.88 3.39
CA VAL A 338 13.46 -10.46 2.04
C VAL A 338 14.84 -11.00 1.62
N PRO A 339 15.94 -10.88 2.41
CA PRO A 339 17.24 -11.36 2.00
C PRO A 339 17.30 -12.87 1.83
N GLU A 340 16.63 -13.62 2.71
CA GLU A 340 16.62 -15.08 2.68
C GLU A 340 15.87 -15.60 1.45
N ILE A 341 14.67 -15.08 1.19
CA ILE A 341 13.88 -15.52 0.04
C ILE A 341 14.55 -15.11 -1.28
N THR A 342 15.13 -13.90 -1.34
CA THR A 342 15.92 -13.48 -2.51
C THR A 342 17.09 -14.44 -2.80
N ALA A 343 17.80 -14.86 -1.75
CA ALA A 343 18.88 -15.84 -1.90
C ALA A 343 18.35 -17.19 -2.41
N GLN A 344 17.22 -17.68 -1.88
CA GLN A 344 16.60 -18.94 -2.33
C GLN A 344 16.21 -18.90 -3.82
N PHE A 345 15.69 -17.77 -4.32
CA PHE A 345 15.40 -17.58 -5.74
C PHE A 345 16.68 -17.59 -6.59
N THR A 346 17.71 -16.87 -6.14
CA THR A 346 19.01 -16.81 -6.84
C THR A 346 19.67 -18.17 -6.94
N ASP A 347 19.70 -18.91 -5.83
CA ASP A 347 20.27 -20.26 -5.77
C ASP A 347 19.49 -21.23 -6.66
N TYR A 348 18.16 -21.17 -6.61
CA TYR A 348 17.29 -22.02 -7.43
C TYR A 348 17.54 -21.79 -8.92
N PHE A 349 17.46 -20.55 -9.40
CA PHE A 349 17.65 -20.23 -10.81
C PHE A 349 19.06 -20.57 -11.29
N THR A 350 20.06 -20.36 -10.45
CA THR A 350 21.43 -20.76 -10.76
C THR A 350 21.56 -22.28 -10.89
N ALA A 351 20.91 -23.03 -10.00
CA ALA A 351 20.98 -24.49 -9.98
C ALA A 351 20.27 -25.15 -11.16
N ILE A 352 19.15 -24.60 -11.63
CA ILE A 352 18.37 -25.14 -12.75
C ILE A 352 18.84 -24.63 -14.12
N ALA A 353 19.77 -23.66 -14.16
CA ALA A 353 20.31 -23.14 -15.41
C ALA A 353 21.01 -24.26 -16.22
N PRO A 354 20.59 -24.53 -17.46
CA PRO A 354 21.26 -25.54 -18.28
C PRO A 354 22.65 -25.08 -18.73
N LYS A 355 23.53 -26.05 -19.00
CA LYS A 355 24.84 -25.72 -19.56
C LYS A 355 24.71 -24.92 -20.87
N GLY A 356 25.52 -23.90 -21.03
CA GLY A 356 25.53 -23.04 -22.23
C GLY A 356 24.75 -21.77 -22.14
N VAL A 357 24.12 -21.48 -20.99
CA VAL A 357 23.55 -20.18 -20.66
C VAL A 357 24.04 -19.71 -19.28
N THR A 358 23.97 -18.40 -19.07
CA THR A 358 24.14 -17.80 -17.74
C THR A 358 22.83 -17.17 -17.31
N VAL A 359 22.58 -17.22 -16.00
CA VAL A 359 21.38 -16.65 -15.39
C VAL A 359 21.80 -15.63 -14.36
N GLU A 360 21.24 -14.44 -14.43
CA GLU A 360 21.42 -13.38 -13.45
C GLU A 360 20.08 -13.04 -12.82
N VAL A 361 20.04 -12.96 -11.49
CA VAL A 361 18.87 -12.52 -10.72
C VAL A 361 19.23 -11.18 -10.08
N LYS A 362 18.48 -10.14 -10.40
CA LYS A 362 18.64 -8.79 -9.84
C LYS A 362 17.45 -8.46 -8.95
N THR A 363 17.73 -7.88 -7.82
CA THR A 363 16.69 -7.23 -7.01
C THR A 363 16.44 -5.84 -7.58
N VAL A 364 15.20 -5.54 -7.98
CA VAL A 364 14.85 -4.24 -8.58
C VAL A 364 14.71 -3.19 -7.49
N HIS A 365 14.08 -3.55 -6.37
CA HIS A 365 13.85 -2.70 -5.20
C HIS A 365 14.23 -3.43 -3.92
N ALA A 366 14.39 -2.66 -2.83
CA ALA A 366 14.78 -3.21 -1.53
C ALA A 366 13.79 -4.25 -0.98
N GLY A 367 12.54 -4.23 -1.46
CA GLY A 367 11.47 -5.08 -0.94
C GLY A 367 11.05 -4.70 0.48
N SER A 368 10.06 -5.39 1.01
CA SER A 368 9.61 -5.23 2.40
C SER A 368 9.20 -6.57 3.00
N ASN A 369 9.44 -6.73 4.30
CA ASN A 369 8.93 -7.86 5.06
C ASN A 369 7.43 -7.70 5.32
N ALA A 370 6.76 -8.81 5.59
CA ALA A 370 5.37 -8.79 6.02
C ALA A 370 5.21 -8.11 7.39
N VAL A 371 4.10 -7.45 7.60
CA VAL A 371 3.75 -6.82 8.89
C VAL A 371 2.59 -7.57 9.54
N VAL A 372 2.68 -7.77 10.85
CA VAL A 372 1.56 -8.22 11.69
C VAL A 372 1.46 -7.27 12.87
N ILE A 373 0.27 -6.73 13.09
CA ILE A 373 -0.05 -5.85 14.21
C ILE A 373 -0.45 -6.70 15.40
N ASP A 374 -0.03 -6.27 16.58
CA ASP A 374 -0.45 -6.88 17.86
C ASP A 374 -1.94 -6.62 18.10
N THR A 375 -2.72 -7.69 18.16
CA THR A 375 -4.18 -7.61 18.34
C THR A 375 -4.60 -7.24 19.75
N ASP A 376 -3.68 -7.32 20.71
CA ASP A 376 -3.93 -7.01 22.12
C ASP A 376 -3.44 -5.60 22.51
N SER A 377 -2.88 -4.85 21.56
CA SER A 377 -2.38 -3.49 21.79
C SER A 377 -3.50 -2.52 22.20
N VAL A 378 -3.14 -1.58 23.07
CA VAL A 378 -4.04 -0.49 23.52
C VAL A 378 -4.50 0.34 22.32
N ALA A 379 -3.62 0.58 21.36
CA ALA A 379 -3.91 1.35 20.16
C ALA A 379 -4.95 0.65 19.28
N LEU A 380 -4.84 -0.66 19.04
CA LEU A 380 -5.84 -1.38 18.27
C LEU A 380 -7.19 -1.47 18.99
N LEU A 381 -7.18 -1.60 20.32
CA LEU A 381 -8.42 -1.55 21.10
C LEU A 381 -9.10 -0.17 20.98
N ALA A 382 -8.33 0.92 21.00
CA ALA A 382 -8.86 2.27 20.79
C ALA A 382 -9.50 2.41 19.41
N ALA A 383 -8.85 1.86 18.36
CA ALA A 383 -9.38 1.87 17.00
C ALA A 383 -10.68 1.05 16.90
N LYS A 384 -10.76 -0.15 17.50
CA LYS A 384 -11.99 -0.93 17.55
C LYS A 384 -13.14 -0.14 18.18
N LYS A 385 -12.90 0.49 19.34
CA LYS A 385 -13.91 1.34 20.02
C LYS A 385 -14.34 2.53 19.18
N ALA A 386 -13.42 3.15 18.45
CA ALA A 386 -13.74 4.26 17.56
C ALA A 386 -14.70 3.85 16.42
N PHE A 387 -14.44 2.71 15.81
CA PHE A 387 -15.36 2.14 14.81
C PHE A 387 -16.71 1.77 15.42
N GLU A 388 -16.75 1.13 16.59
CA GLU A 388 -17.99 0.80 17.27
C GLU A 388 -18.83 2.04 17.57
N GLU A 389 -18.19 3.13 18.02
CA GLU A 389 -18.87 4.39 18.32
C GLU A 389 -19.47 5.06 17.08
N ILE A 390 -18.71 5.12 15.98
CA ILE A 390 -19.08 5.90 14.79
C ILE A 390 -19.88 5.08 13.78
N TRP A 391 -19.52 3.79 13.61
CA TRP A 391 -20.15 2.90 12.64
C TRP A 391 -21.23 2.02 13.27
N TYR A 392 -21.37 2.07 14.60
CA TYR A 392 -22.32 1.24 15.37
C TYR A 392 -22.15 -0.25 15.12
N LYS A 393 -20.92 -0.66 14.82
CA LYS A 393 -20.56 -2.03 14.49
C LYS A 393 -19.08 -2.29 14.80
N SER A 394 -18.79 -3.43 15.40
CA SER A 394 -17.42 -3.85 15.64
C SER A 394 -16.70 -4.13 14.31
N PRO A 395 -15.48 -3.62 14.10
CA PRO A 395 -14.75 -3.90 12.88
C PRO A 395 -14.28 -5.35 12.84
N ILE A 396 -14.32 -5.96 11.65
CA ILE A 396 -13.68 -7.25 11.40
C ILE A 396 -12.17 -7.01 11.21
N LEU A 397 -11.35 -7.87 11.80
CA LEU A 397 -9.92 -7.82 11.61
C LEU A 397 -9.54 -8.53 10.31
N THR A 398 -8.87 -7.82 9.41
CA THR A 398 -8.47 -8.33 8.10
C THR A 398 -6.96 -8.41 7.97
N ARG A 399 -6.49 -9.21 7.02
CA ARG A 399 -5.11 -9.19 6.55
C ARG A 399 -5.13 -8.77 5.09
N ASP A 400 -4.48 -7.65 4.80
CA ASP A 400 -4.43 -7.11 3.45
C ASP A 400 -3.36 -7.83 2.62
N GLY A 401 -3.69 -8.06 1.35
CA GLY A 401 -2.80 -8.64 0.37
C GLY A 401 -1.77 -7.66 -0.17
N GLY A 402 -2.03 -6.38 -0.03
CA GLY A 402 -1.13 -5.30 -0.40
C GLY A 402 0.10 -5.22 0.50
N SER A 403 1.04 -4.38 0.11
CA SER A 403 2.26 -4.10 0.87
C SER A 403 2.45 -2.59 0.89
N ILE A 404 2.61 -2.04 2.08
CA ILE A 404 3.03 -0.66 2.31
C ILE A 404 4.43 -0.75 2.94
N PRO A 405 5.51 -0.65 2.14
CA PRO A 405 6.86 -1.00 2.58
C PRO A 405 7.34 -0.24 3.81
N ILE A 406 6.95 1.01 3.96
CA ILE A 406 7.36 1.87 5.06
C ILE A 406 6.79 1.39 6.41
N ILE A 407 5.63 0.75 6.42
CA ILE A 407 5.01 0.26 7.66
C ILE A 407 5.87 -0.81 8.33
N ALA A 408 6.47 -1.70 7.54
CA ALA A 408 7.43 -2.69 8.06
C ALA A 408 8.65 -2.00 8.69
N GLN A 409 9.11 -0.90 8.11
CA GLN A 409 10.24 -0.13 8.62
C GLN A 409 9.86 0.66 9.87
N PHE A 410 8.69 1.28 9.95
CA PHE A 410 8.22 1.92 11.17
C PHE A 410 8.19 0.93 12.33
N LYS A 411 7.62 -0.26 12.13
CA LYS A 411 7.60 -1.29 13.16
C LYS A 411 9.00 -1.71 13.62
N ALA A 412 9.93 -1.86 12.70
CA ALA A 412 11.29 -2.30 13.02
C ALA A 412 12.17 -1.20 13.65
N ILE A 413 11.90 0.08 13.36
CA ILE A 413 12.79 1.19 13.69
C ILE A 413 12.26 2.05 14.84
N LEU A 414 10.94 2.33 14.87
CA LEU A 414 10.34 3.23 15.86
C LEU A 414 9.89 2.50 17.13
N ASP A 415 9.76 1.15 17.07
CA ASP A 415 9.36 0.30 18.19
C ASP A 415 8.07 0.79 18.89
N CYS A 416 7.06 1.14 18.09
CA CYS A 416 5.77 1.63 18.54
C CYS A 416 4.62 0.83 17.94
N ASP A 417 3.43 0.98 18.49
CA ASP A 417 2.22 0.39 17.96
C ASP A 417 1.88 0.96 16.57
N ILE A 418 1.29 0.14 15.73
CA ILE A 418 0.79 0.55 14.42
C ILE A 418 -0.71 0.27 14.35
N VAL A 419 -1.47 1.23 13.85
CA VAL A 419 -2.89 1.08 13.58
C VAL A 419 -3.17 1.47 12.14
N MET A 420 -3.75 0.55 11.37
CA MET A 420 -4.19 0.81 10.00
C MET A 420 -5.72 0.96 9.99
N MET A 421 -6.17 2.20 9.89
CA MET A 421 -7.58 2.62 9.89
C MET A 421 -7.95 3.16 8.52
N GLY A 422 -8.05 2.29 7.50
CA GLY A 422 -8.42 2.71 6.16
C GLY A 422 -9.94 2.93 5.99
N PHE A 423 -10.28 3.77 5.01
CA PHE A 423 -11.64 4.14 4.69
C PHE A 423 -11.95 4.00 3.19
N GLY A 424 -11.01 3.51 2.38
CA GLY A 424 -11.23 3.12 0.99
C GLY A 424 -12.22 1.95 0.86
N LEU A 425 -12.63 1.65 -0.36
CA LEU A 425 -13.35 0.43 -0.73
C LEU A 425 -12.71 -0.16 -1.99
N ASP A 426 -12.79 -1.46 -2.16
CA ASP A 426 -12.33 -2.12 -3.40
C ASP A 426 -13.02 -1.56 -4.66
N SER A 427 -14.25 -1.03 -4.50
CA SER A 427 -15.01 -0.39 -5.58
C SER A 427 -14.54 1.02 -5.93
N ASP A 428 -13.58 1.59 -5.21
CA ASP A 428 -13.11 2.97 -5.46
C ASP A 428 -12.22 3.11 -6.70
N ALA A 429 -11.91 2.00 -7.36
CA ALA A 429 -11.08 1.94 -8.56
C ALA A 429 -9.67 2.54 -8.34
N VAL A 430 -9.06 2.29 -7.17
CA VAL A 430 -7.68 2.67 -6.87
C VAL A 430 -6.73 2.13 -7.95
N HIS A 431 -5.76 2.93 -8.39
CA HIS A 431 -4.83 2.69 -9.51
C HIS A 431 -5.50 2.49 -10.88
N ALA A 432 -6.81 2.70 -11.00
CA ALA A 432 -7.57 2.56 -12.25
C ALA A 432 -8.25 3.88 -12.66
N PRO A 433 -8.73 4.01 -13.90
CA PRO A 433 -9.58 5.11 -14.31
C PRO A 433 -10.87 5.21 -13.49
N ASN A 434 -11.35 6.43 -13.29
CA ASN A 434 -12.55 6.75 -12.50
C ASN A 434 -12.40 6.44 -11.01
N GLU A 435 -11.18 6.53 -10.47
CA GLU A 435 -10.95 6.51 -9.04
C GLU A 435 -11.85 7.52 -8.34
N HIS A 436 -12.43 7.12 -7.21
CA HIS A 436 -13.34 7.98 -6.46
C HIS A 436 -13.34 7.66 -4.97
N PHE A 437 -13.77 8.62 -4.16
CA PHE A 437 -13.95 8.45 -2.73
C PHE A 437 -15.35 8.89 -2.29
N GLY A 438 -16.00 8.08 -1.45
CA GLY A 438 -17.34 8.39 -0.96
C GLY A 438 -17.33 9.50 0.09
N LEU A 439 -18.14 10.56 -0.09
CA LEU A 439 -18.21 11.68 0.85
C LEU A 439 -18.70 11.25 2.25
N VAL A 440 -19.59 10.26 2.32
CA VAL A 440 -20.02 9.68 3.60
C VAL A 440 -18.82 9.09 4.36
N ARG A 441 -17.90 8.42 3.66
CA ARG A 441 -16.68 7.85 4.27
C ARG A 441 -15.70 8.93 4.67
N PHE A 442 -15.53 9.95 3.87
CA PHE A 442 -14.69 11.10 4.18
C PHE A 442 -15.10 11.74 5.52
N PHE A 443 -16.36 12.10 5.70
CA PHE A 443 -16.82 12.72 6.94
C PHE A 443 -16.89 11.76 8.12
N LYS A 444 -17.31 10.50 7.90
CA LYS A 444 -17.26 9.47 8.96
C LYS A 444 -15.83 9.13 9.35
N GLY A 445 -14.88 9.18 8.42
CA GLY A 445 -13.45 8.98 8.69
C GLY A 445 -12.93 10.06 9.66
N ILE A 446 -13.24 11.32 9.43
CA ILE A 446 -12.89 12.41 10.36
C ILE A 446 -13.46 12.12 11.77
N ASP A 447 -14.74 11.76 11.88
CA ASP A 447 -15.37 11.42 13.15
C ASP A 447 -14.68 10.19 13.81
N THR A 448 -14.30 9.18 13.01
CA THR A 448 -13.66 7.95 13.52
C THR A 448 -12.25 8.23 14.04
N ILE A 449 -11.48 9.05 13.34
CA ILE A 449 -10.14 9.49 13.77
C ILE A 449 -10.24 10.28 15.08
N ILE A 450 -11.22 11.18 15.19
CA ILE A 450 -11.48 11.94 16.44
C ILE A 450 -11.84 10.98 17.59
N ALA A 451 -12.70 10.00 17.34
CA ALA A 451 -13.06 9.00 18.35
C ALA A 451 -11.84 8.15 18.75
N PHE A 452 -10.98 7.78 17.80
CA PHE A 452 -9.74 7.07 18.07
C PHE A 452 -8.83 7.84 19.04
N TYR A 453 -8.57 9.12 18.81
CA TYR A 453 -7.76 9.94 19.71
C TYR A 453 -8.32 9.99 21.13
N LYS A 454 -9.65 10.10 21.27
CA LYS A 454 -10.33 10.12 22.58
C LYS A 454 -10.21 8.77 23.30
N HIS A 455 -10.43 7.67 22.60
CA HIS A 455 -10.31 6.34 23.19
C HIS A 455 -8.86 6.00 23.53
N LEU A 456 -7.89 6.38 22.69
CA LEU A 456 -6.48 6.18 22.95
C LEU A 456 -6.06 6.88 24.25
N ALA A 457 -6.35 8.16 24.39
CA ALA A 457 -6.04 8.93 25.59
C ALA A 457 -6.71 8.35 26.86
N THR A 458 -7.95 7.88 26.73
CA THR A 458 -8.68 7.28 27.86
C THR A 458 -8.09 5.93 28.30
N LEU A 459 -7.54 5.16 27.38
CA LEU A 459 -6.96 3.84 27.63
C LEU A 459 -5.49 3.92 28.09
N HIS A 460 -4.81 5.03 27.78
CA HIS A 460 -3.44 5.32 28.24
C HIS A 460 -3.39 5.91 29.65
N ALA A 461 -4.48 6.50 30.14
CA ALA A 461 -4.61 7.09 31.48
C ALA A 461 -4.82 5.99 32.55
#